data_f54a790e0d2f81c857a3a0d6e0b055cc
#
_entry.id   f54a790e0d2f81c857a3a0d6e0b055cc
#
_cell.length_a   1.000
_cell.length_b   1.000
_cell.length_c   1.000
_cell.angle_alpha   90.00
_cell.angle_beta   90.00
_cell.angle_gamma   90.00
#
_symmetry.space_group_name_H-M   'P 1'
#
loop_
_entity.id
_entity.type
_entity.pdbx_description
1 polymer ?
#
loop_
_entity_poly.entity_id
_entity_poly.type
_entity_poly.pdbx_seq_one_letter_code
_entity_poly.pdbx_strand_id
1 'polypeptide(L)'
;RDAALHLSFLRILVEDPVTKIIPQLLLGMSCVYEDQLGGPVFYEEAPEELVCTDSTGRSLKIYRVSADATKASGVGHGDPVWFAVAIQRPDPGAEWVRLRGFLLCAFADDLVELPAVVLPLLEEGTRVELPLEKPRKDKVALTLEKNFNRWNLKVEGRSDFYFNSMSVREENGLPLKGRGDLNSRGRKMRMWGKDYRVSARCRSLRVVVSYWNKRMFRKVPVDMKIGLGGAAIPGC
;
A
#
# COMPACT_ATOMS: atom_id res chain seq x y z
N ARG A 1 -13.06 14.25 -14.46
CA ARG A 1 -13.36 12.82 -14.59
C ARG A 1 -13.15 12.22 -13.23
N ASP A 2 -14.16 11.55 -12.71
CA ASP A 2 -14.32 11.35 -11.29
C ASP A 2 -13.90 9.93 -10.91
N ALA A 3 -13.08 9.82 -9.86
CA ALA A 3 -12.83 8.54 -9.22
C ALA A 3 -14.06 8.18 -8.39
N ALA A 4 -14.59 6.99 -8.59
CA ALA A 4 -15.70 6.48 -7.81
C ALA A 4 -15.21 5.56 -6.71
N LEU A 5 -15.71 5.75 -5.49
CA LEU A 5 -15.49 4.86 -4.36
C LEU A 5 -16.70 3.96 -4.19
N HIS A 6 -16.45 2.68 -4.12
CA HIS A 6 -17.47 1.67 -3.87
C HIS A 6 -17.23 0.99 -2.53
N LEU A 7 -18.27 0.84 -1.72
CA LEU A 7 -18.22 0.02 -0.52
C LEU A 7 -18.12 -1.46 -0.93
N SER A 8 -17.10 -2.14 -0.42
CA SER A 8 -16.85 -3.54 -0.74
C SER A 8 -17.18 -4.47 0.40
N PHE A 9 -16.94 -4.05 1.63
CA PHE A 9 -17.34 -4.81 2.82
C PHE A 9 -17.47 -3.91 4.03
N LEU A 10 -18.28 -4.37 4.99
CA LEU A 10 -18.42 -3.81 6.33
C LEU A 10 -18.16 -4.94 7.33
N ARG A 11 -17.29 -4.68 8.30
CA ARG A 11 -16.97 -5.65 9.35
C ARG A 11 -16.93 -4.96 10.70
N ILE A 12 -17.62 -5.52 11.66
CA ILE A 12 -17.52 -5.11 13.06
C ILE A 12 -16.46 -5.97 13.72
N LEU A 13 -15.41 -5.33 14.24
CA LEU A 13 -14.42 -5.98 15.09
C LEU A 13 -14.84 -5.81 16.52
N VAL A 14 -15.01 -6.93 17.22
CA VAL A 14 -15.35 -6.98 18.65
C VAL A 14 -14.04 -6.89 19.45
N GLU A 15 -14.13 -6.41 20.67
CA GLU A 15 -13.02 -6.41 21.60
C GLU A 15 -12.46 -7.83 21.77
N ASP A 16 -11.16 -7.96 21.60
CA ASP A 16 -10.44 -9.20 21.89
C ASP A 16 -9.46 -8.92 23.03
N PRO A 17 -9.69 -9.48 24.21
CA PRO A 17 -8.85 -9.24 25.37
C PRO A 17 -7.41 -9.77 25.20
N VAL A 18 -7.19 -10.74 24.32
CA VAL A 18 -5.87 -11.31 24.04
C VAL A 18 -5.04 -10.40 23.13
N THR A 19 -5.66 -9.91 22.06
CA THR A 19 -4.97 -9.06 21.05
C THR A 19 -5.09 -7.57 21.37
N LYS A 20 -5.84 -7.20 22.42
CA LYS A 20 -6.14 -5.81 22.81
C LYS A 20 -6.75 -4.98 21.65
N ILE A 21 -7.51 -5.63 20.79
CA ILE A 21 -8.24 -4.94 19.70
C ILE A 21 -9.33 -4.10 20.33
N ILE A 22 -9.29 -2.80 20.06
CA ILE A 22 -10.35 -1.87 20.45
C ILE A 22 -11.57 -2.14 19.56
N PRO A 23 -12.80 -2.17 20.13
CA PRO A 23 -14.01 -2.34 19.34
C PRO A 23 -14.10 -1.27 18.25
N GLN A 24 -14.16 -1.68 17.00
CA GLN A 24 -14.16 -0.76 15.85
C GLN A 24 -15.01 -1.31 14.71
N LEU A 25 -15.48 -0.38 13.87
CA LEU A 25 -16.10 -0.69 12.60
C LEU A 25 -15.04 -0.55 11.50
N LEU A 26 -14.89 -1.57 10.68
CA LEU A 26 -13.97 -1.57 9.54
C LEU A 26 -14.78 -1.46 8.25
N LEU A 27 -14.53 -0.40 7.50
CA LEU A 27 -15.11 -0.15 6.18
C LEU A 27 -14.07 -0.50 5.12
N GLY A 28 -14.37 -1.46 4.26
CA GLY A 28 -13.57 -1.77 3.09
C GLY A 28 -14.17 -1.11 1.85
N MET A 29 -13.36 -0.33 1.15
CA MET A 29 -13.77 0.41 -0.04
C MET A 29 -12.83 0.10 -1.20
N SER A 30 -13.35 0.09 -2.42
CA SER A 30 -12.54 0.06 -3.62
C SER A 30 -12.65 1.40 -4.35
N CYS A 31 -11.52 1.92 -4.83
CA CYS A 31 -11.48 3.07 -5.72
C CYS A 31 -11.36 2.57 -7.15
N VAL A 32 -12.38 2.83 -7.95
CA VAL A 32 -12.38 2.58 -9.40
C VAL A 32 -12.18 3.91 -10.10
N TYR A 33 -11.30 3.93 -11.06
CA TYR A 33 -11.01 5.10 -11.87
C TYR A 33 -11.42 4.83 -13.32
N GLU A 34 -12.30 5.64 -13.86
CA GLU A 34 -12.88 5.43 -15.20
C GLU A 34 -11.94 5.83 -16.35
N ASP A 35 -10.76 6.37 -16.05
CA ASP A 35 -9.82 6.81 -17.07
C ASP A 35 -8.76 5.74 -17.38
N GLN A 36 -8.19 5.78 -18.58
CA GLN A 36 -7.16 4.85 -19.08
C GLN A 36 -5.84 4.84 -18.28
N LEU A 37 -5.72 5.69 -17.27
CA LEU A 37 -4.53 5.84 -16.41
C LEU A 37 -4.42 4.81 -15.27
N GLY A 38 -5.39 3.93 -15.12
CA GLY A 38 -5.42 2.97 -14.00
C GLY A 38 -5.84 3.59 -12.67
N GLY A 39 -5.97 2.76 -11.64
CA GLY A 39 -6.29 3.18 -10.28
C GLY A 39 -5.14 3.95 -9.61
N PRO A 40 -5.37 4.49 -8.41
CA PRO A 40 -4.33 5.14 -7.64
C PRO A 40 -3.21 4.14 -7.32
N VAL A 41 -1.97 4.54 -7.57
CA VAL A 41 -0.78 3.72 -7.29
C VAL A 41 -0.36 3.78 -5.84
N PHE A 42 -0.87 4.79 -5.11
CA PHE A 42 -0.53 5.00 -3.73
C PHE A 42 -1.57 5.85 -2.99
N TYR A 43 -1.69 5.63 -1.67
CA TYR A 43 -2.51 6.43 -0.77
C TYR A 43 -1.61 7.18 0.23
N GLU A 44 -1.83 8.48 0.38
CA GLU A 44 -1.22 9.29 1.44
C GLU A 44 -2.17 9.36 2.64
N GLU A 45 -1.63 9.10 3.84
CA GLU A 45 -2.43 9.21 5.06
C GLU A 45 -2.75 10.68 5.37
N ALA A 46 -4.02 11.02 5.25
CA ALA A 46 -4.59 12.30 5.67
C ALA A 46 -5.93 12.02 6.38
N PRO A 47 -5.91 11.33 7.53
CA PRO A 47 -7.13 10.94 8.24
C PRO A 47 -7.91 12.15 8.72
N GLU A 48 -7.28 13.30 8.93
CA GLU A 48 -7.92 14.58 9.26
C GLU A 48 -8.82 15.13 8.16
N GLU A 49 -8.67 14.68 6.95
CA GLU A 49 -9.53 15.06 5.81
C GLU A 49 -10.83 14.25 5.78
N LEU A 50 -10.99 13.26 6.65
CA LEU A 50 -12.18 12.43 6.76
C LEU A 50 -12.92 12.68 8.07
N VAL A 51 -14.24 12.76 7.98
CA VAL A 51 -15.15 12.88 9.11
C VAL A 51 -16.17 11.76 9.06
N CYS A 52 -16.43 11.12 10.20
CA CYS A 52 -17.45 10.09 10.32
C CYS A 52 -18.47 10.47 11.40
N THR A 53 -19.76 10.31 11.09
CA THR A 53 -20.86 10.50 12.04
C THR A 53 -21.81 9.30 11.98
N ASP A 54 -22.49 9.01 13.08
CA ASP A 54 -23.58 8.03 13.08
C ASP A 54 -24.97 8.69 13.02
N SER A 55 -26.02 7.87 12.96
CA SER A 55 -27.42 8.35 12.85
C SER A 55 -27.91 9.07 14.10
N THR A 56 -27.23 8.95 15.23
CA THR A 56 -27.54 9.70 16.45
C THR A 56 -26.91 11.10 16.46
N GLY A 57 -26.11 11.44 15.42
CA GLY A 57 -25.38 12.69 15.32
C GLY A 57 -24.03 12.68 16.02
N ARG A 58 -23.60 11.54 16.56
CA ARG A 58 -22.32 11.40 17.23
C ARG A 58 -21.19 11.41 16.22
N SER A 59 -20.15 12.21 16.46
CA SER A 59 -18.89 12.14 15.71
C SER A 59 -18.08 10.91 16.14
N LEU A 60 -17.65 10.13 15.17
CA LEU A 60 -16.89 8.89 15.39
C LEU A 60 -15.41 9.12 15.04
N LYS A 61 -14.53 8.70 15.93
CA LYS A 61 -13.09 8.79 15.71
C LYS A 61 -12.66 7.86 14.60
N ILE A 62 -11.88 8.37 13.65
CA ILE A 62 -11.18 7.57 12.64
C ILE A 62 -9.83 7.18 13.23
N TYR A 63 -9.61 5.88 13.43
CA TYR A 63 -8.37 5.38 14.02
C TYR A 63 -7.29 5.20 12.96
N ARG A 64 -7.69 4.73 11.77
CA ARG A 64 -6.77 4.39 10.71
C ARG A 64 -7.46 4.39 9.36
N VAL A 65 -6.74 4.89 8.35
CA VAL A 65 -7.03 4.63 6.94
C VAL A 65 -5.82 3.89 6.37
N SER A 66 -6.06 2.76 5.75
CA SER A 66 -4.99 1.98 5.11
C SER A 66 -5.41 1.61 3.70
N ALA A 67 -4.48 1.74 2.76
CA ALA A 67 -4.61 1.14 1.44
C ALA A 67 -3.88 -0.20 1.45
N ASP A 68 -4.43 -1.20 0.79
CA ASP A 68 -3.72 -2.44 0.55
C ASP A 68 -2.70 -2.22 -0.58
N ALA A 69 -1.52 -1.70 -0.17
CA ALA A 69 -0.42 -1.45 -1.09
C ALA A 69 0.19 -2.76 -1.66
N THR A 70 -0.10 -3.91 -1.06
CA THR A 70 0.43 -5.19 -1.54
C THR A 70 -0.23 -5.62 -2.84
N LYS A 71 -1.45 -5.17 -3.09
CA LYS A 71 -2.13 -5.37 -4.37
C LYS A 71 -1.77 -4.33 -5.42
N ALA A 72 -1.22 -3.18 -5.03
CA ALA A 72 -0.73 -2.17 -5.96
C ALA A 72 0.53 -2.61 -6.72
N SER A 73 1.28 -3.58 -6.20
CA SER A 73 2.47 -4.15 -6.85
C SER A 73 2.17 -5.21 -7.93
N GLY A 74 1.16 -5.03 -8.69
CA GLY A 74 0.74 -5.93 -9.77
C GLY A 74 -0.52 -5.43 -10.43
N VAL A 75 -0.91 -4.22 -10.07
CA VAL A 75 -2.10 -3.56 -10.63
C VAL A 75 -1.80 -3.21 -12.09
N GLY A 76 -2.33 -4.02 -12.98
CA GLY A 76 -2.49 -3.63 -14.37
C GLY A 76 -3.39 -2.40 -14.45
N HIS A 77 -3.32 -1.67 -15.54
CA HIS A 77 -4.26 -0.58 -15.78
C HIS A 77 -5.69 -1.04 -15.56
N GLY A 78 -6.39 -0.44 -14.61
CA GLY A 78 -7.81 -0.72 -14.33
C GLY A 78 -8.13 -1.52 -13.06
N ASP A 79 -7.13 -2.02 -12.33
CA ASP A 79 -7.41 -2.74 -11.08
C ASP A 79 -7.82 -1.77 -9.95
N PRO A 80 -8.86 -2.08 -9.18
CA PRO A 80 -9.29 -1.23 -8.08
C PRO A 80 -8.27 -1.25 -6.94
N VAL A 81 -7.99 -0.08 -6.38
CA VAL A 81 -7.23 0.00 -5.13
C VAL A 81 -8.18 -0.13 -3.95
N TRP A 82 -7.82 -1.00 -3.03
CA TRP A 82 -8.61 -1.27 -1.84
C TRP A 82 -8.17 -0.38 -0.69
N PHE A 83 -9.14 0.23 -0.02
CA PHE A 83 -8.96 1.01 1.19
C PHE A 83 -9.70 0.35 2.34
N ALA A 84 -9.13 0.41 3.53
CA ALA A 84 -9.79 0.05 4.75
C ALA A 84 -9.76 1.23 5.72
N VAL A 85 -10.94 1.64 6.21
CA VAL A 85 -11.10 2.71 7.19
C VAL A 85 -11.58 2.07 8.49
N ALA A 86 -10.77 2.19 9.54
CA ALA A 86 -11.12 1.76 10.87
C ALA A 86 -11.66 2.95 11.67
N ILE A 87 -12.89 2.86 12.12
CA ILE A 87 -13.59 3.90 12.87
C ILE A 87 -14.06 3.39 14.23
N GLN A 88 -14.26 4.30 15.15
CA GLN A 88 -14.86 4.02 16.44
C GLN A 88 -16.21 3.33 16.25
N ARG A 89 -16.51 2.37 17.13
CA ARG A 89 -17.80 1.69 17.13
C ARG A 89 -18.94 2.74 17.26
N PRO A 90 -19.95 2.69 16.36
CA PRO A 90 -21.13 3.54 16.47
C PRO A 90 -21.90 3.27 17.74
N ASP A 91 -22.81 4.18 18.08
CA ASP A 91 -23.78 3.97 19.15
C ASP A 91 -24.59 2.68 18.89
N PRO A 92 -24.91 1.89 19.93
CA PRO A 92 -25.73 0.68 19.76
C PRO A 92 -27.09 0.90 19.11
N GLY A 93 -27.64 2.11 19.25
CA GLY A 93 -28.90 2.52 18.62
C GLY A 93 -28.74 3.13 17.23
N ALA A 94 -27.51 3.21 16.71
CA ALA A 94 -27.28 3.79 15.40
C ALA A 94 -27.73 2.86 14.28
N GLU A 95 -28.45 3.40 13.30
CA GLU A 95 -28.93 2.67 12.13
C GLU A 95 -27.95 2.73 10.95
N TRP A 96 -27.17 3.81 10.89
CA TRP A 96 -26.21 4.06 9.81
C TRP A 96 -25.02 4.88 10.30
N VAL A 97 -23.94 4.84 9.50
CA VAL A 97 -22.81 5.76 9.61
C VAL A 97 -22.65 6.52 8.30
N ARG A 98 -22.15 7.75 8.37
CA ARG A 98 -21.78 8.54 7.19
C ARG A 98 -20.33 8.95 7.25
N LEU A 99 -19.57 8.57 6.22
CA LEU A 99 -18.16 8.95 6.02
C LEU A 99 -18.11 10.04 4.96
N ARG A 100 -17.50 11.19 5.28
CA ARG A 100 -17.34 12.34 4.39
C ARG A 100 -15.92 12.84 4.37
N GLY A 101 -15.52 13.47 3.27
CA GLY A 101 -14.24 14.15 3.11
C GLY A 101 -13.50 13.73 1.86
N PHE A 102 -12.19 13.51 2.00
CA PHE A 102 -11.33 13.18 0.86
C PHE A 102 -10.31 12.11 1.22
N LEU A 103 -10.01 11.26 0.25
CA LEU A 103 -8.81 10.41 0.26
C LEU A 103 -7.75 11.06 -0.63
N LEU A 104 -6.55 11.27 -0.10
CA LEU A 104 -5.44 11.79 -0.89
C LEU A 104 -4.74 10.62 -1.58
N CYS A 105 -4.91 10.51 -2.90
CA CYS A 105 -4.37 9.43 -3.71
C CYS A 105 -3.33 9.94 -4.69
N ALA A 106 -2.26 9.17 -4.87
CA ALA A 106 -1.27 9.40 -5.91
C ALA A 106 -1.59 8.53 -7.13
N PHE A 107 -1.65 9.16 -8.29
CA PHE A 107 -1.81 8.52 -9.59
C PHE A 107 -0.51 8.66 -10.37
N ALA A 108 -0.17 7.66 -11.17
CA ALA A 108 1.02 7.70 -12.00
C ALA A 108 0.77 6.94 -13.31
N ASP A 109 1.34 7.46 -14.40
CA ASP A 109 1.24 6.94 -15.76
C ASP A 109 2.58 6.52 -16.36
N ASP A 110 3.68 6.78 -15.64
CA ASP A 110 5.04 6.55 -16.14
C ASP A 110 5.74 5.52 -15.24
N LEU A 111 5.65 4.25 -15.66
CA LEU A 111 6.34 3.14 -15.01
C LEU A 111 7.73 2.99 -15.58
N VAL A 112 8.75 3.16 -14.76
CA VAL A 112 10.17 3.02 -15.13
C VAL A 112 10.71 1.71 -14.60
N GLU A 113 11.32 0.92 -15.46
CA GLU A 113 12.09 -0.26 -15.11
C GLU A 113 13.59 0.10 -15.14
N LEU A 114 14.28 -0.12 -14.02
CA LEU A 114 15.70 0.16 -13.91
C LEU A 114 16.54 -0.96 -14.55
N PRO A 115 17.75 -0.63 -15.05
CA PRO A 115 18.71 -1.67 -15.46
C PRO A 115 18.94 -2.69 -14.34
N ALA A 116 19.13 -3.93 -14.72
CA ALA A 116 19.38 -5.01 -13.78
C ALA A 116 20.65 -4.77 -12.96
N VAL A 117 20.52 -4.88 -11.64
CA VAL A 117 21.63 -4.77 -10.70
C VAL A 117 22.04 -6.17 -10.26
N VAL A 118 23.35 -6.43 -10.22
CA VAL A 118 23.92 -7.69 -9.73
C VAL A 118 24.35 -7.50 -8.28
N LEU A 119 23.80 -8.31 -7.38
CA LEU A 119 24.11 -8.29 -5.94
C LEU A 119 24.87 -9.56 -5.56
N PRO A 120 26.14 -9.49 -5.17
CA PRO A 120 26.84 -10.66 -4.65
C PRO A 120 26.25 -11.09 -3.31
N LEU A 121 26.25 -12.42 -3.08
CA LEU A 121 25.77 -13.04 -1.85
C LEU A 121 26.91 -13.08 -0.82
N LEU A 122 27.14 -11.97 -0.12
CA LEU A 122 28.16 -11.86 0.90
C LEU A 122 27.57 -12.02 2.30
N GLU A 123 28.27 -12.71 3.20
CA GLU A 123 27.81 -12.95 4.58
C GLU A 123 27.56 -11.63 5.36
N GLU A 124 28.40 -10.62 5.13
CA GLU A 124 28.27 -9.27 5.67
C GLU A 124 27.13 -8.45 5.05
N GLY A 125 26.50 -8.99 4.01
CA GLY A 125 25.47 -8.31 3.23
C GLY A 125 26.04 -7.45 2.12
N THR A 126 25.14 -6.95 1.28
CA THR A 126 25.47 -6.10 0.13
C THR A 126 24.51 -4.94 0.05
N ARG A 127 25.05 -3.71 -0.18
CA ARG A 127 24.25 -2.51 -0.41
C ARG A 127 24.70 -1.83 -1.70
N VAL A 128 23.74 -1.55 -2.60
CA VAL A 128 24.00 -0.89 -3.88
C VAL A 128 23.00 0.22 -4.10
N GLU A 129 23.46 1.38 -4.57
CA GLU A 129 22.60 2.48 -4.97
C GLU A 129 21.99 2.20 -6.35
N LEU A 130 20.70 2.49 -6.50
CA LEU A 130 20.01 2.32 -7.76
C LEU A 130 20.29 3.50 -8.70
N PRO A 131 20.59 3.24 -10.00
CA PRO A 131 20.85 4.26 -10.99
C PRO A 131 19.55 4.91 -11.45
N LEU A 132 19.03 5.91 -10.72
CA LEU A 132 17.84 6.64 -11.10
C LEU A 132 18.16 7.62 -12.24
N GLU A 133 17.27 7.76 -13.24
CA GLU A 133 17.45 8.65 -14.40
C GLU A 133 17.64 10.13 -14.02
N LYS A 134 17.00 10.55 -12.94
CA LYS A 134 17.21 11.91 -12.39
C LYS A 134 17.90 11.80 -11.06
N PRO A 135 19.05 12.49 -10.89
CA PRO A 135 19.71 12.54 -9.59
C PRO A 135 18.75 13.20 -8.60
N ARG A 136 18.09 12.38 -7.81
CA ARG A 136 17.32 12.85 -6.66
C ARG A 136 18.31 13.16 -5.54
N LYS A 137 18.02 14.20 -4.76
CA LYS A 137 18.85 14.55 -3.57
C LYS A 137 19.04 13.35 -2.62
N ASP A 138 18.21 12.33 -2.80
CA ASP A 138 18.14 11.18 -1.92
C ASP A 138 18.25 9.89 -2.71
N LYS A 139 19.14 9.08 -2.23
CA LYS A 139 19.55 7.83 -2.83
C LYS A 139 18.52 6.74 -2.54
N VAL A 140 18.18 5.97 -3.55
CA VAL A 140 17.43 4.72 -3.39
C VAL A 140 18.44 3.58 -3.42
N ALA A 141 18.35 2.67 -2.48
CA ALA A 141 19.31 1.59 -2.35
C ALA A 141 18.62 0.22 -2.32
N LEU A 142 19.30 -0.77 -2.86
CA LEU A 142 19.05 -2.19 -2.62
C LEU A 142 19.99 -2.66 -1.50
N THR A 143 19.42 -3.33 -0.50
CA THR A 143 20.17 -3.96 0.57
C THR A 143 19.82 -5.44 0.60
N LEU A 144 20.83 -6.28 0.56
CA LEU A 144 20.72 -7.74 0.63
C LEU A 144 21.42 -8.23 1.89
N GLU A 145 20.70 -8.88 2.77
CA GLU A 145 21.20 -9.38 4.05
C GLU A 145 20.87 -10.86 4.21
N LYS A 146 21.80 -11.61 4.78
CA LYS A 146 21.57 -13.01 5.13
C LYS A 146 20.73 -13.09 6.41
N ASN A 147 19.66 -13.86 6.37
CA ASN A 147 18.80 -14.10 7.51
C ASN A 147 18.57 -15.62 7.65
N PHE A 148 19.34 -16.27 8.54
CA PHE A 148 19.37 -17.73 8.69
C PHE A 148 19.64 -18.44 7.36
N ASN A 149 18.64 -19.16 6.83
CA ASN A 149 18.71 -19.91 5.58
C ASN A 149 18.07 -19.19 4.39
N ARG A 150 17.87 -17.87 4.50
CA ARG A 150 17.25 -17.03 3.48
C ARG A 150 18.04 -15.76 3.29
N TRP A 151 17.73 -15.07 2.21
CA TRP A 151 18.26 -13.77 1.89
C TRP A 151 17.11 -12.74 1.91
N ASN A 152 17.26 -11.73 2.75
CA ASN A 152 16.34 -10.62 2.84
C ASN A 152 16.78 -9.52 1.90
N LEU A 153 16.00 -9.25 0.86
CA LEU A 153 16.26 -8.19 -0.10
C LEU A 153 15.29 -7.04 0.14
N LYS A 154 15.84 -5.85 0.34
CA LYS A 154 15.11 -4.61 0.65
C LYS A 154 15.40 -3.55 -0.40
N VAL A 155 14.36 -2.80 -0.77
CA VAL A 155 14.46 -1.52 -1.46
C VAL A 155 14.20 -0.43 -0.44
N GLU A 156 15.14 0.46 -0.24
CA GLU A 156 15.04 1.58 0.68
C GLU A 156 15.04 2.88 -0.11
N GLY A 157 14.01 3.69 0.06
CA GLY A 157 13.88 4.97 -0.60
C GLY A 157 13.16 5.98 0.27
N ARG A 158 13.25 7.26 -0.09
CA ARG A 158 12.48 8.30 0.58
C ARG A 158 10.98 8.12 0.41
N SER A 159 10.22 8.86 1.20
CA SER A 159 8.76 8.87 1.15
C SER A 159 8.20 9.22 -0.23
N ASP A 160 8.99 9.85 -1.10
CA ASP A 160 8.64 10.24 -2.45
C ASP A 160 9.07 9.23 -3.54
N PHE A 161 9.72 8.13 -3.17
CA PHE A 161 10.00 7.01 -4.07
C PHE A 161 8.83 6.04 -4.05
N TYR A 162 8.18 5.85 -5.18
CA TYR A 162 7.02 4.98 -5.34
C TYR A 162 7.42 3.67 -6.01
N PHE A 163 7.88 2.75 -5.20
CA PHE A 163 8.21 1.39 -5.60
C PHE A 163 6.96 0.70 -6.20
N ASN A 164 7.15 0.01 -7.31
CA ASN A 164 6.11 -0.80 -7.94
C ASN A 164 6.39 -2.29 -7.72
N SER A 165 7.47 -2.80 -8.28
CA SER A 165 7.79 -4.22 -8.18
C SER A 165 9.30 -4.47 -8.20
N MET A 166 9.65 -5.69 -7.83
CA MET A 166 11.01 -6.20 -7.86
C MET A 166 11.00 -7.63 -8.40
N SER A 167 11.70 -7.86 -9.49
CA SER A 167 11.96 -9.21 -9.99
C SER A 167 13.38 -9.65 -9.62
N VAL A 168 13.50 -10.87 -9.13
CA VAL A 168 14.78 -11.43 -8.65
C VAL A 168 15.04 -12.75 -9.34
N ARG A 169 16.26 -12.92 -9.84
CA ARG A 169 16.73 -14.14 -10.47
C ARG A 169 18.09 -14.53 -9.92
N GLU A 170 18.38 -15.81 -9.88
CA GLU A 170 19.75 -16.31 -9.68
C GLU A 170 20.63 -15.97 -10.90
N GLU A 171 21.94 -16.05 -10.75
CA GLU A 171 22.91 -15.79 -11.83
C GLU A 171 22.68 -16.65 -13.08
N ASN A 172 22.15 -17.86 -12.90
CA ASN A 172 21.79 -18.78 -13.98
C ASN A 172 20.45 -18.43 -14.67
N GLY A 173 19.78 -17.34 -14.26
CA GLY A 173 18.51 -16.86 -14.80
C GLY A 173 17.26 -17.46 -14.13
N LEU A 174 17.39 -18.37 -13.16
CA LEU A 174 16.26 -18.97 -12.47
C LEU A 174 15.50 -17.91 -11.67
N PRO A 175 14.19 -17.71 -11.92
CA PRO A 175 13.40 -16.73 -11.19
C PRO A 175 13.14 -17.21 -9.75
N LEU A 176 13.26 -16.29 -8.81
CA LEU A 176 13.00 -16.54 -7.40
C LEU A 176 11.66 -15.95 -6.97
N LYS A 177 10.89 -16.73 -6.21
CA LYS A 177 9.67 -16.25 -5.55
C LYS A 177 10.00 -15.77 -4.15
N GLY A 178 9.80 -14.47 -3.90
CA GLY A 178 9.90 -13.88 -2.57
C GLY A 178 8.75 -14.34 -1.67
N ARG A 179 9.04 -14.44 -0.38
CA ARG A 179 8.04 -14.70 0.68
C ARG A 179 8.01 -13.56 1.67
N GLY A 180 6.82 -13.29 2.20
CA GLY A 180 6.61 -12.20 3.14
C GLY A 180 6.74 -10.84 2.45
N ASP A 181 5.96 -9.87 2.90
CA ASP A 181 6.08 -8.49 2.48
C ASP A 181 6.54 -7.69 3.69
N LEU A 182 7.79 -7.25 3.66
CA LEU A 182 8.36 -6.35 4.65
C LEU A 182 8.12 -4.93 4.15
N ASN A 183 7.07 -4.30 4.66
CA ASN A 183 6.77 -2.91 4.35
C ASN A 183 6.92 -2.09 5.62
N SER A 184 7.86 -1.16 5.63
CA SER A 184 7.98 -0.17 6.68
C SER A 184 7.82 1.23 6.11
N ARG A 185 6.95 2.01 6.73
CA ARG A 185 6.69 3.39 6.35
C ARG A 185 7.08 4.31 7.50
N GLY A 186 8.25 4.91 7.39
CA GLY A 186 8.65 6.03 8.24
C GLY A 186 8.25 7.37 7.61
N ARG A 187 8.23 8.46 8.40
CA ARG A 187 7.93 9.82 7.90
C ARG A 187 8.84 10.26 6.73
N LYS A 188 10.09 9.79 6.70
CA LYS A 188 11.09 10.20 5.71
C LYS A 188 11.57 9.08 4.79
N MET A 189 11.41 7.83 5.19
CA MET A 189 11.91 6.67 4.47
C MET A 189 10.82 5.61 4.34
N ARG A 190 10.83 4.93 3.21
CA ARG A 190 10.02 3.74 2.93
C ARG A 190 10.94 2.58 2.64
N MET A 191 10.54 1.41 3.08
CA MET A 191 11.25 0.17 2.82
C MET A 191 10.27 -0.87 2.34
N TRP A 192 10.65 -1.57 1.28
CA TRP A 192 9.94 -2.74 0.75
C TRP A 192 10.92 -3.89 0.69
N GLY A 193 10.52 -5.06 1.13
CA GLY A 193 11.42 -6.19 1.13
C GLY A 193 10.71 -7.52 1.08
N LYS A 194 11.47 -8.54 0.69
CA LYS A 194 11.04 -9.95 0.66
C LYS A 194 12.19 -10.87 1.02
N ASP A 195 11.84 -12.01 1.60
CA ASP A 195 12.78 -13.10 1.85
C ASP A 195 12.82 -14.06 0.66
N TYR A 196 14.03 -14.43 0.26
CA TYR A 196 14.28 -15.35 -0.84
C TYR A 196 15.05 -16.59 -0.37
N ARG A 197 14.65 -17.74 -0.85
CA ARG A 197 15.48 -18.95 -0.81
C ARG A 197 16.32 -19.00 -2.08
N VAL A 198 17.61 -19.12 -1.90
CA VAL A 198 18.61 -19.14 -2.97
C VAL A 198 19.28 -20.50 -2.98
N SER A 199 19.63 -21.00 -4.15
CA SER A 199 20.35 -22.27 -4.27
C SER A 199 21.74 -22.18 -3.64
N ALA A 200 22.24 -23.29 -3.09
CA ALA A 200 23.54 -23.32 -2.42
C ALA A 200 24.73 -23.00 -3.37
N ARG A 201 24.51 -23.10 -4.67
CA ARG A 201 25.55 -22.83 -5.69
C ARG A 201 25.50 -21.41 -6.23
N CYS A 202 24.44 -20.65 -5.94
CA CYS A 202 24.29 -19.28 -6.40
C CYS A 202 25.27 -18.36 -5.67
N ARG A 203 25.94 -17.50 -6.41
CA ARG A 203 26.90 -16.53 -5.86
C ARG A 203 26.42 -15.10 -5.95
N SER A 204 25.43 -14.84 -6.81
CA SER A 204 24.87 -13.50 -6.98
C SER A 204 23.41 -13.55 -7.41
N LEU A 205 22.67 -12.47 -7.10
CA LEU A 205 21.30 -12.26 -7.55
C LEU A 205 21.28 -11.15 -8.60
N ARG A 206 20.49 -11.34 -9.64
CA ARG A 206 20.14 -10.31 -10.60
C ARG A 206 18.78 -9.72 -10.23
N VAL A 207 18.75 -8.44 -9.93
CA VAL A 207 17.57 -7.73 -9.45
C VAL A 207 17.18 -6.63 -10.43
N VAL A 208 15.91 -6.60 -10.82
CA VAL A 208 15.30 -5.52 -11.58
C VAL A 208 14.24 -4.88 -10.73
N VAL A 209 14.29 -3.56 -10.58
CA VAL A 209 13.34 -2.77 -9.80
C VAL A 209 12.55 -1.88 -10.74
N SER A 210 11.23 -1.85 -10.56
CA SER A 210 10.37 -0.87 -11.22
C SER A 210 9.75 0.11 -10.23
N TYR A 211 9.58 1.34 -10.66
CA TYR A 211 9.00 2.41 -9.85
C TYR A 211 8.19 3.39 -10.71
N TRP A 212 7.26 4.09 -10.05
CA TRP A 212 6.46 5.13 -10.68
C TRP A 212 7.20 6.47 -10.64
N ASN A 213 7.41 7.07 -11.81
CA ASN A 213 8.21 8.30 -11.95
C ASN A 213 7.36 9.56 -11.86
N LYS A 214 6.40 9.71 -12.75
CA LYS A 214 5.48 10.87 -12.76
C LYS A 214 4.26 10.56 -11.92
N ARG A 215 3.92 11.46 -11.03
CA ARG A 215 2.79 11.30 -10.13
C ARG A 215 2.00 12.59 -10.00
N MET A 216 0.71 12.43 -9.90
CA MET A 216 -0.22 13.47 -9.53
C MET A 216 -0.93 13.08 -8.25
N PHE A 217 -1.07 14.03 -7.33
CA PHE A 217 -1.93 13.86 -6.17
C PHE A 217 -3.31 14.39 -6.48
N ARG A 218 -4.33 13.61 -6.13
CA ARG A 218 -5.72 14.01 -6.26
C ARG A 218 -6.46 13.72 -4.97
N LYS A 219 -7.34 14.64 -4.59
CA LYS A 219 -8.32 14.42 -3.54
C LYS A 219 -9.49 13.67 -4.15
N VAL A 220 -9.68 12.42 -3.75
CA VAL A 220 -10.84 11.61 -4.16
C VAL A 220 -11.95 11.85 -3.16
N PRO A 221 -13.09 12.43 -3.57
CA PRO A 221 -14.17 12.75 -2.64
C PRO A 221 -14.79 11.47 -2.08
N VAL A 222 -15.17 11.53 -0.81
CA VAL A 222 -15.87 10.48 -0.09
C VAL A 222 -17.14 11.11 0.48
N ASP A 223 -18.29 10.60 0.10
CA ASP A 223 -19.56 10.85 0.78
C ASP A 223 -20.40 9.59 0.71
N MET A 224 -20.30 8.79 1.77
CA MET A 224 -20.94 7.48 1.82
C MET A 224 -21.77 7.37 3.09
N LYS A 225 -23.06 7.08 2.90
CA LYS A 225 -23.98 6.71 3.99
C LYS A 225 -24.17 5.19 3.97
N ILE A 226 -23.84 4.53 5.05
CA ILE A 226 -23.75 3.08 5.13
C ILE A 226 -24.64 2.59 6.25
N GLY A 227 -25.67 1.79 5.92
CA GLY A 227 -26.51 1.11 6.89
C GLY A 227 -25.72 0.09 7.70
N LEU A 228 -25.95 0.01 8.99
CA LEU A 228 -25.24 -0.95 9.85
C LEU A 228 -25.68 -2.40 9.61
N GLY A 229 -26.73 -2.62 8.84
CA GLY A 229 -27.08 -3.92 8.26
C GLY A 229 -26.28 -4.30 7.01
N GLY A 230 -25.31 -3.49 6.58
CA GLY A 230 -24.40 -3.77 5.45
C GLY A 230 -24.87 -3.28 4.08
N ALA A 231 -26.02 -2.60 4.00
CA ALA A 231 -26.50 -2.02 2.74
C ALA A 231 -26.14 -0.54 2.64
N ALA A 232 -25.72 -0.08 1.46
CA ALA A 232 -25.66 1.34 1.15
C ALA A 232 -27.07 1.92 1.17
N ILE A 233 -27.24 3.09 1.78
CA ILE A 233 -28.56 3.77 1.81
C ILE A 233 -28.62 4.70 0.59
N PRO A 234 -29.54 4.47 -0.38
CA PRO A 234 -29.71 5.35 -1.54
C PRO A 234 -30.15 6.75 -1.11
N GLY A 235 -29.75 7.77 -1.83
CA GLY A 235 -30.34 9.10 -1.74
C GLY A 235 -29.62 10.10 -0.81
N CYS A 236 -28.30 10.16 -0.91
CA CYS A 236 -27.54 11.29 -0.37
C CYS A 236 -26.65 11.88 -1.45
#